data_594ba0ac7f4af82e4b68d5ea1a20ca61
#
_entry.id   594ba0ac7f4af82e4b68d5ea1a20ca61
#
_cell.length_a   1.000
_cell.length_b   1.000
_cell.length_c   1.000
_cell.angle_alpha   90.00
_cell.angle_beta   90.00
_cell.angle_gamma   90.00
#
_symmetry.space_group_name_H-M   'P 1'
#
loop_
_entity.id
_entity.type
_entity.pdbx_description
1 polymer ?
#
loop_
_entity_poly.entity_id
_entity_poly.type
_entity_poly.pdbx_seq_one_letter_code
_entity_poly.pdbx_strand_id
1 'polypeptide(L)'
;MLQQVQEFNHFRLATLKDIKYLAPRLRFEDKREILSTAGMTPYTALYYSYLKSEIVFTIVNTKKEPVGIFGITVGGAIWLLATDKLKDIQYSFLKENKKVIDFLNTKYKILWNFVDCRNSLHIKWLKWCGFKFINKKKYGVLNEPFYEVIRICA
;
A
#
# COMPACT_ATOMS: atom_id res chain seq x y z
N MET A 1 -5.16 10.75 -14.69
CA MET A 1 -4.40 9.74 -13.96
C MET A 1 -4.30 8.41 -14.67
N LEU A 2 -5.40 7.86 -15.19
CA LEU A 2 -5.36 6.58 -15.91
C LEU A 2 -4.42 6.60 -17.13
N GLN A 3 -4.37 7.73 -17.86
CA GLN A 3 -3.44 7.92 -18.97
C GLN A 3 -1.99 7.94 -18.50
N GLN A 4 -1.71 8.54 -17.34
CA GLN A 4 -0.35 8.61 -16.78
C GLN A 4 0.13 7.25 -16.28
N VAL A 5 -0.77 6.40 -15.77
CA VAL A 5 -0.43 5.06 -15.30
C VAL A 5 0.01 4.14 -16.44
N GLN A 6 -0.52 4.35 -17.65
CA GLN A 6 -0.10 3.60 -18.83
C GLN A 6 1.37 3.84 -19.21
N GLU A 7 1.96 4.94 -18.76
CA GLU A 7 3.38 5.25 -18.96
C GLU A 7 4.29 4.54 -17.94
N PHE A 8 3.73 3.98 -16.87
CA PHE A 8 4.50 3.28 -15.84
C PHE A 8 4.70 1.81 -16.20
N ASN A 9 5.89 1.29 -15.89
CA ASN A 9 6.25 -0.10 -16.17
C ASN A 9 5.68 -1.07 -15.13
N HIS A 10 5.43 -0.59 -13.91
CA HIS A 10 5.12 -1.44 -12.76
C HIS A 10 3.71 -1.27 -12.21
N PHE A 11 2.87 -0.45 -12.83
CA PHE A 11 1.51 -0.21 -12.35
C PHE A 11 0.48 -0.49 -13.44
N ARG A 12 -0.58 -1.20 -13.06
CA ARG A 12 -1.80 -1.34 -13.85
C ARG A 12 -3.01 -1.41 -12.93
N LEU A 13 -4.21 -1.21 -13.45
CA LEU A 13 -5.41 -1.36 -12.64
C LEU A 13 -5.54 -2.80 -12.12
N ALA A 14 -5.92 -2.93 -10.86
CA ALA A 14 -6.10 -4.21 -10.21
C ALA A 14 -7.41 -4.89 -10.62
N THR A 15 -7.41 -6.21 -10.59
CA THR A 15 -8.58 -7.06 -10.82
C THR A 15 -8.77 -8.02 -9.65
N LEU A 16 -9.93 -8.65 -9.58
CA LEU A 16 -10.20 -9.68 -8.56
C LEU A 16 -9.26 -10.89 -8.67
N LYS A 17 -8.78 -11.19 -9.88
CA LYS A 17 -7.77 -12.24 -10.08
C LYS A 17 -6.47 -11.93 -9.35
N ASP A 18 -6.08 -10.67 -9.34
CA ASP A 18 -4.87 -10.21 -8.65
C ASP A 18 -5.00 -10.45 -7.14
N ILE A 19 -6.16 -10.16 -6.58
CA ILE A 19 -6.42 -10.37 -5.16
C ILE A 19 -6.28 -11.85 -4.79
N LYS A 20 -6.88 -12.73 -5.59
CA LYS A 20 -6.79 -14.18 -5.39
C LYS A 20 -5.35 -14.68 -5.49
N TYR A 21 -4.60 -14.15 -6.43
CA TYR A 21 -3.19 -14.52 -6.62
C TYR A 21 -2.31 -14.01 -5.48
N LEU A 22 -2.48 -12.74 -5.09
CA LEU A 22 -1.59 -12.08 -4.13
C LEU A 22 -1.84 -12.50 -2.68
N ALA A 23 -3.10 -12.73 -2.31
CA ALA A 23 -3.46 -12.97 -0.91
C ALA A 23 -2.62 -14.06 -0.22
N PRO A 24 -2.46 -15.27 -0.79
CA PRO A 24 -1.64 -16.30 -0.14
C PRO A 24 -0.13 -16.02 -0.21
N ARG A 25 0.29 -15.09 -1.08
CA ARG A 25 1.71 -14.80 -1.36
C ARG A 25 2.23 -13.55 -0.67
N LEU A 26 1.41 -12.88 0.14
CA LEU A 26 1.84 -11.69 0.86
C LEU A 26 3.01 -11.99 1.81
N ARG A 27 3.85 -10.98 2.02
CA ARG A 27 4.94 -11.05 3.01
C ARG A 27 4.39 -11.34 4.41
N PHE A 28 5.20 -12.00 5.21
CA PHE A 28 4.84 -12.28 6.60
C PHE A 28 4.46 -11.01 7.36
N GLU A 29 5.23 -9.95 7.21
CA GLU A 29 5.01 -8.68 7.90
C GLU A 29 3.68 -8.05 7.52
N ASP A 30 3.27 -8.18 6.25
CA ASP A 30 1.99 -7.67 5.78
C ASP A 30 0.82 -8.50 6.30
N LYS A 31 0.95 -9.82 6.31
CA LYS A 31 -0.05 -10.71 6.92
C LYS A 31 -0.22 -10.42 8.41
N ARG A 32 0.90 -10.21 9.11
CA ARG A 32 0.90 -9.86 10.53
C ARG A 32 0.22 -8.52 10.79
N GLU A 33 0.50 -7.53 9.97
CA GLU A 33 -0.13 -6.21 10.07
C GLU A 33 -1.64 -6.28 9.85
N ILE A 34 -2.10 -7.03 8.86
CA ILE A 34 -3.51 -7.29 8.61
C ILE A 34 -4.18 -7.92 9.83
N LEU A 35 -3.56 -8.95 10.39
CA LEU A 35 -4.08 -9.64 11.56
C LEU A 35 -4.14 -8.71 12.77
N SER A 36 -3.09 -7.93 12.99
CA SER A 36 -3.00 -6.99 14.11
C SER A 36 -4.02 -5.86 14.00
N THR A 37 -4.29 -5.40 12.78
CA THR A 37 -5.20 -4.27 12.54
C THR A 37 -6.66 -4.68 12.66
N ALA A 38 -7.06 -5.76 11.97
CA ALA A 38 -8.47 -6.09 11.77
C ALA A 38 -8.85 -7.53 12.12
N GLY A 39 -7.88 -8.39 12.43
CA GLY A 39 -8.14 -9.81 12.69
C GLY A 39 -8.61 -10.58 11.46
N MET A 40 -8.33 -10.05 10.27
CA MET A 40 -8.78 -10.64 9.01
C MET A 40 -7.75 -11.57 8.39
N THR A 41 -8.23 -12.47 7.53
CA THR A 41 -7.36 -13.23 6.62
C THR A 41 -6.83 -12.29 5.52
N PRO A 42 -5.69 -12.62 4.89
CA PRO A 42 -5.18 -11.81 3.78
C PRO A 42 -6.18 -11.60 2.65
N TYR A 43 -6.89 -12.65 2.25
CA TYR A 43 -7.89 -12.54 1.16
C TYR A 43 -9.02 -11.57 1.54
N THR A 44 -9.59 -11.74 2.73
CA THR A 44 -10.70 -10.89 3.20
C THR A 44 -10.26 -9.43 3.30
N ALA A 45 -9.07 -9.19 3.84
CA ALA A 45 -8.53 -7.84 3.97
C ALA A 45 -8.30 -7.18 2.61
N LEU A 46 -7.70 -7.90 1.66
CA LEU A 46 -7.48 -7.39 0.30
C LEU A 46 -8.79 -7.09 -0.42
N TYR A 47 -9.75 -8.01 -0.34
CA TYR A 47 -11.05 -7.83 -0.96
C TYR A 47 -11.79 -6.63 -0.38
N TYR A 48 -11.80 -6.50 0.94
CA TYR A 48 -12.41 -5.38 1.64
C TYR A 48 -11.75 -4.04 1.26
N SER A 49 -10.41 -4.01 1.25
CA SER A 49 -9.65 -2.81 0.85
C SER A 49 -9.93 -2.43 -0.60
N TYR A 50 -10.03 -3.42 -1.48
CA TYR A 50 -10.39 -3.21 -2.88
C TYR A 50 -11.78 -2.56 -3.01
N LEU A 51 -12.78 -3.05 -2.28
CA LEU A 51 -14.14 -2.51 -2.32
C LEU A 51 -14.23 -1.10 -1.75
N LYS A 52 -13.44 -0.77 -0.73
CA LYS A 52 -13.44 0.53 -0.07
C LYS A 52 -12.59 1.58 -0.78
N SER A 53 -11.78 1.17 -1.73
CA SER A 53 -10.84 2.07 -2.39
C SER A 53 -11.45 2.70 -3.64
N GLU A 54 -11.10 3.96 -3.87
CA GLU A 54 -11.49 4.69 -5.07
C GLU A 54 -10.71 4.17 -6.28
N ILE A 55 -9.43 3.87 -6.07
CA ILE A 55 -8.59 3.30 -7.12
C ILE A 55 -7.60 2.31 -6.51
N VAL A 56 -7.35 1.22 -7.23
CA VAL A 56 -6.41 0.18 -6.82
C VAL A 56 -5.56 -0.22 -8.01
N PHE A 57 -4.24 -0.25 -7.78
CA PHE A 57 -3.25 -0.69 -8.77
C PHE A 57 -2.61 -1.99 -8.35
N THR A 58 -2.43 -2.89 -9.30
CA THR A 58 -1.55 -4.02 -9.14
C THR A 58 -0.13 -3.60 -9.53
N ILE A 59 0.83 -3.96 -8.69
CA ILE A 59 2.24 -3.74 -8.94
C ILE A 59 2.76 -5.01 -9.62
N VAL A 60 3.40 -4.85 -10.78
CA VAL A 60 3.92 -5.96 -11.57
C VAL A 60 5.44 -5.85 -11.75
N ASN A 61 6.12 -6.99 -11.82
CA ASN A 61 7.54 -7.03 -12.11
C ASN A 61 7.81 -6.91 -13.63
N THR A 62 9.06 -7.06 -14.05
CA THR A 62 9.45 -6.96 -15.47
C THR A 62 8.81 -8.06 -16.33
N LYS A 63 8.40 -9.18 -15.73
CA LYS A 63 7.69 -10.28 -16.40
C LYS A 63 6.18 -10.12 -16.36
N LYS A 64 5.69 -8.99 -15.87
CA LYS A 64 4.25 -8.70 -15.69
C LYS A 64 3.55 -9.59 -14.67
N GLU A 65 4.30 -10.22 -13.77
CA GLU A 65 3.73 -10.99 -12.67
C GLU A 65 3.34 -10.06 -11.52
N PRO A 66 2.18 -10.26 -10.88
CA PRO A 66 1.79 -9.46 -9.71
C PRO A 66 2.75 -9.68 -8.54
N VAL A 67 3.28 -8.59 -7.99
CA VAL A 67 4.20 -8.62 -6.84
C VAL A 67 3.73 -7.74 -5.69
N GLY A 68 2.66 -6.98 -5.89
CA GLY A 68 2.08 -6.14 -4.87
C GLY A 68 0.79 -5.50 -5.34
N ILE A 69 0.16 -4.77 -4.44
CA ILE A 69 -1.10 -4.07 -4.69
C ILE A 69 -1.13 -2.80 -3.85
N PHE A 70 -1.56 -1.70 -4.47
CA PHE A 70 -1.55 -0.37 -3.88
C PHE A 70 -2.88 0.31 -4.15
N GLY A 71 -3.45 0.94 -3.14
CA GLY A 71 -4.73 1.62 -3.30
C GLY A 71 -4.89 2.83 -2.39
N ILE A 72 -5.97 3.57 -2.65
CA ILE A 72 -6.38 4.69 -1.83
C ILE A 72 -7.89 4.63 -1.59
N THR A 73 -8.29 4.73 -0.35
CA THR A 73 -9.70 4.79 0.03
C THR A 73 -10.28 6.18 -0.24
N VAL A 74 -11.59 6.28 -0.25
CA VAL A 74 -12.30 7.56 -0.46
C VAL A 74 -11.87 8.63 0.55
N GLY A 75 -11.47 8.24 1.75
CA GLY A 75 -11.04 9.19 2.79
C GLY A 75 -9.55 9.58 2.73
N GLY A 76 -8.80 9.12 1.73
CA GLY A 76 -7.38 9.44 1.60
C GLY A 76 -6.43 8.50 2.33
N ALA A 77 -6.91 7.37 2.83
CA ALA A 77 -6.05 6.34 3.42
C ALA A 77 -5.38 5.55 2.30
N ILE A 78 -4.06 5.66 2.20
CA ILE A 78 -3.27 4.87 1.26
C ILE A 78 -2.89 3.54 1.90
N TRP A 79 -2.75 2.51 1.07
CA TRP A 79 -2.32 1.20 1.55
C TRP A 79 -1.50 0.47 0.48
N LEU A 80 -0.58 -0.35 0.94
CA LEU A 80 0.29 -1.17 0.10
C LEU A 80 0.44 -2.53 0.78
N LEU A 81 0.24 -3.59 0.01
CA LEU A 81 0.52 -4.96 0.43
C LEU A 81 1.35 -5.63 -0.66
N ALA A 82 2.35 -6.39 -0.27
CA ALA A 82 3.33 -6.88 -1.22
C ALA A 82 3.75 -8.32 -0.93
N THR A 83 4.29 -8.96 -1.98
CA THR A 83 5.00 -10.23 -1.88
C THR A 83 6.49 -9.97 -1.67
N ASP A 84 7.25 -11.00 -1.33
CA ASP A 84 8.72 -10.89 -1.20
C ASP A 84 9.40 -10.51 -2.52
N LYS A 85 8.73 -10.71 -3.66
CA LYS A 85 9.29 -10.40 -4.98
C LYS A 85 9.30 -8.90 -5.31
N LEU A 86 8.59 -8.07 -4.55
CA LEU A 86 8.63 -6.62 -4.77
C LEU A 86 10.04 -6.06 -4.66
N LYS A 87 10.88 -6.64 -3.82
CA LYS A 87 12.28 -6.23 -3.66
C LYS A 87 13.08 -6.28 -4.95
N ASP A 88 12.70 -7.16 -5.91
CA ASP A 88 13.43 -7.33 -7.16
C ASP A 88 13.30 -6.11 -8.08
N ILE A 89 12.25 -5.29 -7.88
CA ILE A 89 12.00 -4.07 -8.65
C ILE A 89 11.94 -2.82 -7.77
N GLN A 90 12.46 -2.89 -6.55
CA GLN A 90 12.23 -1.87 -5.53
C GLN A 90 12.60 -0.44 -5.97
N TYR A 91 13.70 -0.26 -6.69
CA TYR A 91 14.13 1.10 -7.08
C TYR A 91 13.23 1.74 -8.12
N SER A 92 12.92 1.02 -9.20
CA SER A 92 11.99 1.53 -10.23
C SER A 92 10.58 1.66 -9.69
N PHE A 93 10.13 0.73 -8.86
CA PHE A 93 8.85 0.83 -8.16
C PHE A 93 8.78 2.10 -7.31
N LEU A 94 9.78 2.37 -6.48
CA LEU A 94 9.77 3.54 -5.60
C LEU A 94 9.71 4.85 -6.38
N LYS A 95 10.42 4.96 -7.50
CA LYS A 95 10.38 6.15 -8.36
C LYS A 95 8.98 6.36 -8.94
N GLU A 96 8.39 5.32 -9.50
CA GLU A 96 7.05 5.39 -10.09
C GLU A 96 5.99 5.67 -9.03
N ASN A 97 6.07 4.97 -7.88
CA ASN A 97 5.10 5.11 -6.80
C ASN A 97 5.12 6.52 -6.21
N LYS A 98 6.29 7.14 -6.07
CA LYS A 98 6.36 8.52 -5.59
C LYS A 98 5.61 9.48 -6.49
N LYS A 99 5.71 9.30 -7.81
CA LYS A 99 4.94 10.11 -8.77
C LYS A 99 3.43 9.90 -8.61
N VAL A 100 3.00 8.66 -8.40
CA VAL A 100 1.60 8.34 -8.14
C VAL A 100 1.12 9.02 -6.85
N ILE A 101 1.91 8.93 -5.79
CA ILE A 101 1.57 9.55 -4.51
C ILE A 101 1.54 11.07 -4.61
N ASP A 102 2.48 11.69 -5.30
CA ASP A 102 2.48 13.14 -5.55
C ASP A 102 1.16 13.56 -6.24
N PHE A 103 0.76 12.81 -7.24
CA PHE A 103 -0.51 13.07 -7.94
C PHE A 103 -1.71 12.90 -7.00
N LEU A 104 -1.78 11.80 -6.26
CA LEU A 104 -2.88 11.54 -5.32
C LEU A 104 -2.96 12.63 -4.24
N ASN A 105 -1.83 13.16 -3.82
CA ASN A 105 -1.80 14.23 -2.82
C ASN A 105 -2.34 15.56 -3.35
N THR A 106 -2.35 15.77 -4.67
CA THR A 106 -3.06 16.93 -5.25
C THR A 106 -4.58 16.76 -5.18
N LYS A 107 -5.06 15.53 -5.29
CA LYS A 107 -6.48 15.20 -5.23
C LYS A 107 -7.00 15.10 -3.79
N TYR A 108 -6.21 14.50 -2.92
CA TYR A 108 -6.48 14.40 -1.48
C TYR A 108 -5.48 15.26 -0.73
N LYS A 109 -5.93 16.32 -0.08
CA LYS A 109 -5.06 17.25 0.65
C LYS A 109 -4.22 16.57 1.72
N ILE A 110 -4.77 15.53 2.33
CA ILE A 110 -4.11 14.72 3.35
C ILE A 110 -4.20 13.26 2.94
N LEU A 111 -3.04 12.63 2.79
CA LEU A 111 -2.90 11.18 2.71
C LEU A 111 -2.49 10.68 4.08
N TRP A 112 -3.02 9.54 4.50
CA TRP A 112 -2.76 9.05 5.85
C TRP A 112 -2.85 7.53 5.92
N ASN A 113 -2.27 6.97 6.97
CA ASN A 113 -2.51 5.58 7.38
C ASN A 113 -1.87 5.34 8.75
N PHE A 114 -2.07 4.13 9.25
CA PHE A 114 -1.34 3.56 10.38
C PHE A 114 -0.45 2.45 9.87
N VAL A 115 0.78 2.36 10.39
CA VAL A 115 1.75 1.32 10.01
C VAL A 115 2.27 0.63 11.26
N ASP A 116 2.27 -0.70 11.25
CA ASP A 116 2.83 -1.51 12.34
C ASP A 116 4.30 -1.13 12.55
N CYS A 117 4.69 -0.82 13.78
CA CYS A 117 6.06 -0.45 14.12
C CYS A 117 7.09 -1.52 13.74
N ARG A 118 6.65 -2.77 13.56
CA ARG A 118 7.50 -3.90 13.17
C ARG A 118 7.66 -4.04 11.66
N ASN A 119 6.84 -3.35 10.86
CA ASN A 119 6.87 -3.44 9.40
C ASN A 119 7.89 -2.47 8.83
N SER A 120 9.17 -2.81 8.97
CA SER A 120 10.29 -1.92 8.61
C SER A 120 10.31 -1.54 7.13
N LEU A 121 9.89 -2.42 6.22
CA LEU A 121 9.86 -2.13 4.80
C LEU A 121 8.82 -1.05 4.48
N HIS A 122 7.62 -1.15 5.05
CA HIS A 122 6.57 -0.13 4.88
C HIS A 122 6.98 1.21 5.49
N ILE A 123 7.65 1.19 6.65
CA ILE A 123 8.16 2.40 7.27
C ILE A 123 9.15 3.11 6.34
N LYS A 124 10.08 2.36 5.73
CA LYS A 124 11.04 2.91 4.76
C LYS A 124 10.34 3.48 3.52
N TRP A 125 9.34 2.75 3.01
CA TRP A 125 8.54 3.20 1.88
C TRP A 125 7.83 4.52 2.17
N LEU A 126 7.16 4.62 3.31
CA LEU A 126 6.45 5.84 3.72
C LEU A 126 7.41 7.01 3.89
N LYS A 127 8.57 6.79 4.48
CA LYS A 127 9.62 7.82 4.61
C LYS A 127 10.11 8.29 3.24
N TRP A 128 10.36 7.36 2.33
CA TRP A 128 10.77 7.68 0.97
C TRP A 128 9.73 8.55 0.26
N CYS A 129 8.46 8.23 0.45
CA CYS A 129 7.36 8.99 -0.14
C CYS A 129 7.06 10.33 0.57
N GLY A 130 7.82 10.69 1.58
CA GLY A 130 7.69 11.99 2.25
C GLY A 130 6.61 12.04 3.32
N PHE A 131 6.17 10.91 3.84
CA PHE A 131 5.22 10.90 4.96
C PHE A 131 5.88 11.31 6.26
N LYS A 132 5.15 12.04 7.10
CA LYS A 132 5.54 12.41 8.46
C LYS A 132 4.93 11.44 9.45
N PHE A 133 5.72 11.02 10.43
CA PHE A 133 5.32 10.14 11.51
C PHE A 133 4.93 11.01 12.69
N ILE A 134 3.63 11.19 12.91
CA ILE A 134 3.11 12.20 13.85
C ILE A 134 2.73 11.63 15.19
N ASN A 135 2.56 10.31 15.30
CA ASN A 135 2.15 9.68 16.55
C ASN A 135 2.56 8.21 16.57
N LYS A 136 2.71 7.68 17.78
CA LYS A 136 2.91 6.24 18.02
C LYS A 136 1.92 5.83 19.09
N LYS A 137 1.06 4.86 18.80
CA LYS A 137 0.04 4.41 19.74
C LYS A 137 -0.32 2.96 19.51
N LYS A 138 -0.96 2.36 20.49
CA LYS A 138 -1.57 1.05 20.33
C LYS A 138 -2.77 1.17 19.42
N TYR A 139 -2.89 0.24 18.46
CA TYR A 139 -3.90 0.32 17.41
C TYR A 139 -4.30 -1.09 16.95
N GLY A 140 -5.53 -1.19 16.43
CA GLY A 140 -6.06 -2.43 15.90
C GLY A 140 -6.54 -3.41 16.96
N VAL A 141 -7.07 -4.54 16.51
CA VAL A 141 -7.73 -5.52 17.38
C VAL A 141 -6.77 -6.21 18.35
N LEU A 142 -5.47 -6.31 18.01
CA LEU A 142 -4.46 -6.88 18.88
C LEU A 142 -3.73 -5.84 19.74
N ASN A 143 -4.09 -4.57 19.60
CA ASN A 143 -3.55 -3.49 20.43
C ASN A 143 -2.02 -3.39 20.40
N GLU A 144 -1.43 -3.60 19.20
CA GLU A 144 0.01 -3.52 18.96
C GLU A 144 0.46 -2.09 18.69
N PRO A 145 1.75 -1.75 18.87
CA PRO A 145 2.25 -0.41 18.56
C PRO A 145 2.22 -0.13 17.04
N PHE A 146 1.61 1.00 16.67
CA PHE A 146 1.54 1.50 15.29
C PHE A 146 1.99 2.95 15.26
N TYR A 147 2.59 3.35 14.14
CA TYR A 147 2.79 4.76 13.82
C TYR A 147 1.60 5.30 13.04
N GLU A 148 1.17 6.51 13.40
CA GLU A 148 0.25 7.29 12.59
C GLU A 148 1.07 8.17 11.65
N VAL A 149 0.78 8.09 10.35
CA VAL A 149 1.55 8.80 9.33
C VAL A 149 0.64 9.64 8.46
N ILE A 150 1.14 10.82 8.06
CA ILE A 150 0.40 11.72 7.17
C ILE A 150 1.33 12.32 6.12
N ARG A 151 0.74 12.70 5.00
CA ARG A 151 1.39 13.52 3.98
C ARG A 151 0.43 14.62 3.55
N ILE A 152 0.80 15.84 3.82
CA ILE A 152 -0.01 17.02 3.51
C ILE A 152 0.46 17.59 2.17
N CYS A 153 -0.50 17.91 1.31
CA CYS A 153 -0.21 18.59 0.05
C CYS A 153 0.35 19.98 0.33
N ALA A 154 1.53 20.25 -0.20
CA ALA A 154 2.17 21.54 -0.05
C ALA A 154 1.48 22.63 -0.88
#